data_abe5f7a241eef4e481b1bd6940caaff3
#
_entry.id   abe5f7a241eef4e481b1bd6940caaff3
#
_cell.length_a   1.000
_cell.length_b   1.000
_cell.length_c   1.000
_cell.angle_alpha   90.00
_cell.angle_beta   90.00
_cell.angle_gamma   90.00
#
_symmetry.space_group_name_H-M   'P 1'
#
loop_
_entity.id
_entity.type
_entity.pdbx_description
1 polymer ?
#
loop_
_entity_poly.entity_id
_entity_poly.type
_entity_poly.pdbx_seq_one_letter_code
_entity_poly.pdbx_strand_id
1 'polypeptide(L)'
;MNHNLQRTWPRISELKDLLTFRKYEWNPRKRRLSKALTIWDLREIAKKRTPQGAFDYTDGGSEREISLNKSREVFRNIEFQPRILQDVSKVDTTATVLGSSFALPLGIAPTGFTRMMHAEGELAGARAAEKFNIPFTLSTLGTTSIEDVSRSAPNGSNWFQLYMWKDREASMRLVERARSCGVTNLVLTVDVPVAGARLRDVRNGLTVPPTISLKTIIDAIPRRLSLIHI
;
A
#
# COMPACT_ATOMS: atom_id res chain seq x y z
N MET A 1 -24.81 49.95 -25.27
CA MET A 1 -23.39 50.00 -25.51
C MET A 1 -22.89 48.58 -25.83
N ASN A 2 -22.70 48.24 -27.11
CA ASN A 2 -22.21 46.93 -27.48
C ASN A 2 -20.68 46.96 -27.35
N HIS A 3 -20.13 46.45 -26.30
CA HIS A 3 -18.73 46.15 -26.20
C HIS A 3 -18.42 44.88 -27.01
N ASN A 4 -18.02 45.04 -28.26
CA ASN A 4 -17.40 43.99 -29.05
C ASN A 4 -16.05 43.66 -28.43
N LEU A 5 -16.00 42.65 -27.56
CA LEU A 5 -14.74 42.06 -27.08
C LEU A 5 -14.08 41.37 -28.26
N GLN A 6 -13.18 42.09 -28.95
CA GLN A 6 -12.31 41.46 -29.93
C GLN A 6 -11.34 40.51 -29.25
N ARG A 7 -11.48 39.22 -29.53
CA ARG A 7 -10.51 38.20 -29.12
C ARG A 7 -9.20 38.41 -29.89
N THR A 8 -8.24 39.00 -29.23
CA THR A 8 -6.86 39.08 -29.76
C THR A 8 -6.04 37.93 -29.19
N TRP A 9 -5.19 37.35 -30.04
CA TRP A 9 -4.23 36.37 -29.57
C TRP A 9 -3.22 37.05 -28.61
N PRO A 10 -2.96 36.43 -27.40
CA PRO A 10 -1.97 36.99 -26.50
C PRO A 10 -0.57 36.98 -27.17
N ARG A 11 0.21 38.02 -26.95
CA ARG A 11 1.58 38.09 -27.46
C ARG A 11 2.45 37.06 -26.74
N ILE A 12 3.39 36.43 -27.45
CA ILE A 12 4.29 35.42 -26.86
C ILE A 12 5.06 35.96 -25.65
N SER A 13 5.37 37.26 -25.63
CA SER A 13 5.99 37.94 -24.48
C SER A 13 5.12 37.93 -23.22
N GLU A 14 3.80 38.03 -23.35
CA GLU A 14 2.85 38.00 -22.23
C GLU A 14 2.62 36.58 -21.70
N LEU A 15 2.84 35.57 -22.56
CA LEU A 15 2.74 34.17 -22.19
C LEU A 15 4.00 33.63 -21.48
N LYS A 16 5.15 34.30 -21.66
CA LYS A 16 6.44 33.84 -21.15
C LYS A 16 6.48 33.71 -19.60
N ASP A 17 5.83 34.64 -18.92
CA ASP A 17 5.74 34.65 -17.45
C ASP A 17 4.65 33.71 -16.90
N LEU A 18 3.70 33.31 -17.77
CA LEU A 18 2.60 32.41 -17.42
C LEU A 18 2.91 30.96 -17.74
N LEU A 19 3.87 30.70 -18.62
CA LEU A 19 4.23 29.35 -19.08
C LEU A 19 5.50 28.84 -18.38
N THR A 20 5.34 27.93 -17.47
CA THR A 20 6.44 27.16 -16.89
C THR A 20 6.62 25.85 -17.65
N PHE A 21 7.75 25.67 -18.30
CA PHE A 21 8.06 24.39 -18.95
C PHE A 21 8.49 23.37 -17.91
N ARG A 22 7.73 22.27 -17.82
CA ARG A 22 8.09 21.16 -16.95
C ARG A 22 9.38 20.51 -17.46
N LYS A 23 10.40 20.40 -16.60
CA LYS A 23 11.62 19.67 -16.92
C LYS A 23 11.28 18.22 -17.30
N TYR A 24 11.85 17.73 -18.39
CA TYR A 24 11.65 16.36 -18.82
C TYR A 24 12.34 15.40 -17.86
N GLU A 25 11.57 14.45 -17.31
CA GLU A 25 12.11 13.39 -16.45
C GLU A 25 12.54 12.19 -17.29
N TRP A 26 13.84 11.99 -17.35
CA TRP A 26 14.45 10.90 -18.13
C TRP A 26 14.24 9.52 -17.51
N ASN A 27 14.14 9.44 -16.16
CA ASN A 27 13.91 8.19 -15.49
C ASN A 27 12.45 7.72 -15.73
N PRO A 28 12.23 6.60 -16.46
CA PRO A 28 10.87 6.16 -16.81
C PRO A 28 10.04 5.75 -15.59
N ARG A 29 10.69 5.31 -14.48
CA ARG A 29 10.00 4.99 -13.22
C ARG A 29 9.50 6.28 -12.56
N LYS A 30 10.37 7.29 -12.40
CA LYS A 30 9.99 8.60 -11.83
C LYS A 30 8.92 9.26 -12.66
N ARG A 31 9.06 9.26 -13.98
CA ARG A 31 8.08 9.83 -14.92
C ARG A 31 6.69 9.18 -14.81
N ARG A 32 6.63 7.85 -14.59
CA ARG A 32 5.36 7.16 -14.35
C ARG A 32 4.75 7.55 -13.01
N LEU A 33 5.55 7.48 -11.95
CA LEU A 33 5.08 7.77 -10.59
C LEU A 33 4.66 9.23 -10.44
N SER A 34 5.33 10.17 -11.12
CA SER A 34 4.95 11.59 -11.10
C SER A 34 3.59 11.90 -11.78
N LYS A 35 3.02 10.94 -12.49
CA LYS A 35 1.66 11.02 -13.07
C LYS A 35 0.59 10.45 -12.15
N ALA A 36 0.99 9.69 -11.13
CA ALA A 36 0.07 9.15 -10.16
C ALA A 36 -0.24 10.23 -9.10
N LEU A 37 -1.44 10.75 -9.12
CA LEU A 37 -1.92 11.77 -8.19
C LEU A 37 -2.67 11.13 -7.01
N THR A 38 -3.16 9.92 -7.20
CA THR A 38 -3.95 9.17 -6.23
C THR A 38 -3.45 7.73 -6.09
N ILE A 39 -3.87 7.06 -5.03
CA ILE A 39 -3.64 5.60 -4.86
C ILE A 39 -4.30 4.80 -5.99
N TRP A 40 -5.42 5.27 -6.54
CA TRP A 40 -6.08 4.62 -7.67
C TRP A 40 -5.23 4.66 -8.95
N ASP A 41 -4.50 5.76 -9.18
CA ASP A 41 -3.54 5.83 -10.29
C ASP A 41 -2.41 4.82 -10.12
N LEU A 42 -1.92 4.64 -8.88
CA LEU A 42 -0.92 3.60 -8.58
C LEU A 42 -1.47 2.20 -8.82
N ARG A 43 -2.74 1.94 -8.46
CA ARG A 43 -3.41 0.68 -8.75
C ARG A 43 -3.46 0.39 -10.26
N GLU A 44 -3.81 1.38 -11.09
CA GLU A 44 -3.84 1.22 -12.55
C GLU A 44 -2.44 1.00 -13.14
N ILE A 45 -1.42 1.64 -12.58
CA ILE A 45 -0.02 1.39 -12.94
C ILE A 45 0.38 -0.05 -12.56
N ALA A 46 0.03 -0.50 -11.36
CA ALA A 46 0.30 -1.86 -10.88
C ALA A 46 -0.38 -2.90 -11.78
N LYS A 47 -1.67 -2.71 -12.09
CA LYS A 47 -2.44 -3.60 -12.97
C LYS A 47 -1.77 -3.86 -14.32
N LYS A 48 -1.14 -2.83 -14.91
CA LYS A 48 -0.45 -2.94 -16.21
C LYS A 48 0.93 -3.60 -16.11
N ARG A 49 1.52 -3.70 -14.91
CA ARG A 49 2.92 -4.10 -14.74
C ARG A 49 3.11 -5.38 -13.93
N THR A 50 2.15 -5.74 -13.13
CA THR A 50 2.18 -6.96 -12.32
C THR A 50 1.52 -8.10 -13.09
N PRO A 51 2.03 -9.34 -13.04
CA PRO A 51 1.33 -10.50 -13.57
C PRO A 51 -0.10 -10.58 -13.04
N GLN A 52 -1.02 -10.99 -13.89
CA GLN A 52 -2.45 -10.96 -13.57
C GLN A 52 -2.78 -11.71 -12.27
N GLY A 53 -2.21 -12.89 -12.07
CA GLY A 53 -2.46 -13.67 -10.85
C GLY A 53 -2.03 -12.92 -9.58
N ALA A 54 -0.84 -12.31 -9.57
CA ALA A 54 -0.34 -11.54 -8.44
C ALA A 54 -1.18 -10.27 -8.21
N PHE A 55 -1.56 -9.59 -9.29
CA PHE A 55 -2.43 -8.41 -9.18
C PHE A 55 -3.81 -8.78 -8.63
N ASP A 56 -4.45 -9.81 -9.17
CA ASP A 56 -5.78 -10.25 -8.75
C ASP A 56 -5.79 -10.78 -7.32
N TYR A 57 -4.70 -11.43 -6.89
CA TYR A 57 -4.53 -11.81 -5.48
C TYR A 57 -4.56 -10.59 -4.55
N THR A 58 -3.85 -9.54 -4.89
CA THR A 58 -3.78 -8.34 -4.04
C THR A 58 -5.03 -7.48 -4.13
N ASP A 59 -5.61 -7.34 -5.33
CA ASP A 59 -6.75 -6.46 -5.60
C ASP A 59 -8.11 -7.09 -5.30
N GLY A 60 -8.18 -8.41 -5.35
CA GLY A 60 -9.40 -9.18 -5.23
C GLY A 60 -9.79 -9.52 -3.79
N GLY A 61 -11.01 -10.03 -3.65
CA GLY A 61 -11.60 -10.51 -2.40
C GLY A 61 -12.26 -11.87 -2.56
N SER A 62 -13.00 -12.30 -1.54
CA SER A 62 -13.69 -13.58 -1.53
C SER A 62 -14.96 -13.54 -2.39
N GLU A 63 -15.25 -14.64 -3.02
CA GLU A 63 -16.47 -14.91 -3.82
C GLU A 63 -16.80 -13.79 -4.82
N ARG A 64 -17.95 -13.14 -4.69
CA ARG A 64 -18.45 -12.04 -5.54
C ARG A 64 -17.89 -10.69 -5.15
N GLU A 65 -17.01 -10.62 -4.16
CA GLU A 65 -16.36 -9.36 -3.69
C GLU A 65 -17.34 -8.29 -3.18
N ILE A 66 -18.51 -8.72 -2.69
CA ILE A 66 -19.55 -7.81 -2.21
C ILE A 66 -19.02 -7.00 -1.01
N SER A 67 -18.43 -7.68 -0.01
CA SER A 67 -17.85 -7.01 1.17
C SER A 67 -16.70 -6.09 0.81
N LEU A 68 -15.82 -6.49 -0.13
CA LEU A 68 -14.72 -5.65 -0.61
C LEU A 68 -15.25 -4.34 -1.21
N ASN A 69 -16.26 -4.42 -2.07
CA ASN A 69 -16.87 -3.26 -2.70
C ASN A 69 -17.61 -2.39 -1.68
N LYS A 70 -18.36 -3.00 -0.77
CA LYS A 70 -19.05 -2.29 0.31
C LYS A 70 -18.09 -1.55 1.22
N SER A 71 -16.96 -2.16 1.59
CA SER A 71 -15.94 -1.51 2.41
C SER A 71 -15.36 -0.26 1.75
N ARG A 72 -15.21 -0.26 0.42
CA ARG A 72 -14.79 0.92 -0.35
C ARG A 72 -15.88 1.99 -0.40
N GLU A 73 -17.14 1.58 -0.53
CA GLU A 73 -18.31 2.47 -0.59
C GLU A 73 -18.54 3.24 0.70
N VAL A 74 -18.33 2.60 1.86
CA VAL A 74 -18.55 3.22 3.17
C VAL A 74 -17.77 4.53 3.34
N PHE A 75 -16.55 4.61 2.81
CA PHE A 75 -15.75 5.83 2.87
C PHE A 75 -16.34 6.99 2.08
N ARG A 76 -17.17 6.73 1.07
CA ARG A 76 -17.87 7.77 0.29
C ARG A 76 -19.03 8.39 1.05
N ASN A 77 -19.52 7.71 2.09
CA ASN A 77 -20.61 8.17 2.94
C ASN A 77 -20.09 9.00 4.13
N ILE A 78 -18.76 9.17 4.26
CA ILE A 78 -18.16 10.00 5.28
C ILE A 78 -18.00 11.42 4.72
N GLU A 79 -18.68 12.36 5.32
CA GLU A 79 -18.66 13.75 4.91
C GLU A 79 -17.96 14.62 5.97
N PHE A 80 -17.26 15.65 5.52
CA PHE A 80 -16.70 16.66 6.42
C PHE A 80 -17.78 17.70 6.76
N GLN A 81 -17.90 18.03 8.05
CA GLN A 81 -18.71 19.16 8.50
C GLN A 81 -17.79 20.37 8.75
N PRO A 82 -17.58 21.24 7.75
CA PRO A 82 -16.65 22.35 7.88
C PRO A 82 -17.20 23.39 8.88
N ARG A 83 -16.30 24.01 9.62
CA ARG A 83 -16.60 25.16 10.47
C ARG A 83 -15.86 26.37 9.93
N ILE A 84 -16.56 27.44 9.65
CA ILE A 84 -15.99 28.71 9.22
C ILE A 84 -15.49 29.52 10.42
N LEU A 85 -14.65 30.51 10.18
CA LEU A 85 -14.10 31.43 11.20
C LEU A 85 -13.29 30.72 12.31
N GLN A 86 -12.69 29.58 11.97
CA GLN A 86 -11.74 28.90 12.84
C GLN A 86 -10.31 29.22 12.41
N ASP A 87 -9.43 29.51 13.35
CA ASP A 87 -8.01 29.62 13.06
C ASP A 87 -7.42 28.22 12.79
N VAL A 88 -7.00 28.01 11.55
CA VAL A 88 -6.37 26.78 11.08
C VAL A 88 -4.88 26.97 10.76
N SER A 89 -4.25 28.01 11.26
CA SER A 89 -2.83 28.30 11.04
C SER A 89 -1.91 27.24 11.66
N LYS A 90 -2.39 26.53 12.68
CA LYS A 90 -1.68 25.42 13.33
C LYS A 90 -2.55 24.17 13.31
N VAL A 91 -2.14 23.20 12.51
CA VAL A 91 -2.80 21.89 12.46
C VAL A 91 -1.93 20.87 13.21
N ASP A 92 -2.50 20.25 14.24
CA ASP A 92 -1.90 19.12 14.94
C ASP A 92 -2.62 17.83 14.55
N THR A 93 -1.89 16.89 13.95
CA THR A 93 -2.37 15.58 13.55
C THR A 93 -1.85 14.45 14.43
N THR A 94 -1.14 14.79 15.51
CA THR A 94 -0.57 13.79 16.42
C THR A 94 -1.65 12.94 17.10
N ALA A 95 -1.36 11.67 17.31
CA ALA A 95 -2.23 10.75 18.00
C ALA A 95 -1.44 9.83 18.92
N THR A 96 -2.00 9.50 20.08
CA THR A 96 -1.43 8.50 21.00
C THR A 96 -2.17 7.16 20.83
N VAL A 97 -1.44 6.12 20.46
CA VAL A 97 -1.98 4.76 20.28
C VAL A 97 -1.12 3.80 21.10
N LEU A 98 -1.75 3.00 21.95
CA LEU A 98 -1.08 2.01 22.82
C LEU A 98 0.12 2.60 23.60
N GLY A 99 -0.01 3.83 24.10
CA GLY A 99 1.00 4.51 24.87
C GLY A 99 2.14 5.17 24.07
N SER A 100 2.14 5.03 22.73
CA SER A 100 3.12 5.67 21.84
C SER A 100 2.50 6.84 21.08
N SER A 101 3.28 7.91 20.89
CA SER A 101 2.87 9.10 20.13
C SER A 101 3.31 8.99 18.68
N PHE A 102 2.38 9.28 17.76
CA PHE A 102 2.57 9.22 16.31
C PHE A 102 2.23 10.57 15.67
N ALA A 103 2.85 10.87 14.54
CA ALA A 103 2.61 12.10 13.80
C ALA A 103 1.23 12.14 13.12
N LEU A 104 0.64 10.97 12.85
CA LEU A 104 -0.63 10.83 12.17
C LEU A 104 -1.48 9.73 12.84
N PRO A 105 -2.82 9.85 12.87
CA PRO A 105 -3.74 8.84 13.41
C PRO A 105 -3.96 7.68 12.43
N LEU A 106 -2.89 7.14 11.86
CA LEU A 106 -2.92 6.03 10.91
C LEU A 106 -1.65 5.18 11.03
N GLY A 107 -1.70 3.96 10.52
CA GLY A 107 -0.55 3.05 10.45
C GLY A 107 -0.61 2.19 9.20
N ILE A 108 0.49 1.50 8.89
CA ILE A 108 0.53 0.53 7.80
C ILE A 108 0.07 -0.82 8.35
N ALA A 109 -1.07 -1.28 7.83
CA ALA A 109 -1.69 -2.55 8.23
C ALA A 109 -0.83 -3.76 7.82
N PRO A 110 -0.96 -4.90 8.52
CA PRO A 110 -0.27 -6.13 8.15
C PRO A 110 -0.77 -6.65 6.80
N THR A 111 0.15 -6.84 5.86
CA THR A 111 -0.14 -7.38 4.53
C THR A 111 0.81 -8.53 4.24
N GLY A 112 0.26 -9.69 3.91
CA GLY A 112 1.05 -10.85 3.51
C GLY A 112 1.57 -10.72 2.07
N PHE A 113 2.64 -11.44 1.75
CA PHE A 113 3.19 -11.60 0.41
C PHE A 113 3.53 -10.30 -0.33
N THR A 114 3.96 -9.25 0.37
CA THR A 114 4.19 -7.92 -0.23
C THR A 114 5.29 -7.93 -1.29
N ARG A 115 6.29 -8.82 -1.18
CA ARG A 115 7.35 -8.97 -2.21
C ARG A 115 6.83 -9.53 -3.54
N MET A 116 5.67 -10.15 -3.53
CA MET A 116 5.00 -10.55 -4.77
C MET A 116 4.62 -9.32 -5.63
N MET A 117 4.39 -8.19 -5.00
CA MET A 117 4.05 -6.92 -5.67
C MET A 117 5.27 -6.03 -5.92
N HIS A 118 6.22 -5.99 -5.00
CA HIS A 118 7.41 -5.14 -5.10
C HIS A 118 8.60 -5.79 -4.39
N ALA A 119 9.77 -5.76 -5.02
CA ALA A 119 10.98 -6.40 -4.52
C ALA A 119 11.40 -6.00 -3.09
N GLU A 120 11.18 -4.74 -2.72
CA GLU A 120 11.50 -4.25 -1.37
C GLU A 120 10.45 -4.62 -0.32
N GLY A 121 9.23 -4.99 -0.74
CA GLY A 121 8.16 -5.50 0.12
C GLY A 121 8.00 -4.74 1.43
N GLU A 122 8.02 -5.50 2.53
CA GLU A 122 7.86 -5.01 3.89
C GLU A 122 8.94 -4.00 4.31
N LEU A 123 10.17 -4.11 3.77
CA LEU A 123 11.26 -3.19 4.12
C LEU A 123 10.94 -1.75 3.68
N ALA A 124 10.33 -1.59 2.50
CA ALA A 124 9.91 -0.28 2.03
C ALA A 124 8.79 0.31 2.89
N GLY A 125 7.85 -0.54 3.32
CA GLY A 125 6.77 -0.15 4.25
C GLY A 125 7.31 0.31 5.60
N ALA A 126 8.20 -0.47 6.20
CA ALA A 126 8.79 -0.16 7.50
C ALA A 126 9.59 1.15 7.48
N ARG A 127 10.45 1.35 6.46
CA ARG A 127 11.20 2.61 6.30
C ARG A 127 10.29 3.82 6.06
N ALA A 128 9.21 3.64 5.30
CA ALA A 128 8.24 4.72 5.10
C ALA A 128 7.51 5.06 6.41
N ALA A 129 7.10 4.06 7.19
CA ALA A 129 6.45 4.25 8.47
C ALA A 129 7.37 4.97 9.48
N GLU A 130 8.63 4.55 9.59
CA GLU A 130 9.64 5.23 10.40
C GLU A 130 9.80 6.70 9.98
N LYS A 131 9.95 6.95 8.68
CA LYS A 131 10.11 8.32 8.15
C LYS A 131 8.95 9.25 8.51
N PHE A 132 7.73 8.74 8.53
CA PHE A 132 6.52 9.52 8.83
C PHE A 132 6.09 9.41 10.29
N ASN A 133 6.85 8.74 11.13
CA ASN A 133 6.51 8.46 12.53
C ASN A 133 5.09 7.90 12.68
N ILE A 134 4.82 6.80 11.98
CA ILE A 134 3.58 6.03 12.08
C ILE A 134 3.91 4.54 12.33
N PRO A 135 3.02 3.73 12.90
CA PRO A 135 3.31 2.32 13.12
C PRO A 135 3.29 1.52 11.81
N PHE A 136 4.19 0.54 11.73
CA PHE A 136 4.21 -0.49 10.69
C PHE A 136 3.92 -1.84 11.33
N THR A 137 2.97 -2.61 10.78
CA THR A 137 2.67 -3.95 11.28
C THR A 137 3.15 -5.01 10.29
N LEU A 138 4.11 -5.84 10.72
CA LEU A 138 4.56 -7.00 9.95
C LEU A 138 3.54 -8.14 10.08
N SER A 139 3.13 -8.72 8.94
CA SER A 139 2.24 -9.89 8.92
C SER A 139 2.97 -11.19 9.25
N THR A 140 2.29 -12.16 9.87
CA THR A 140 2.73 -13.56 9.96
C THR A 140 3.05 -14.16 8.58
N LEU A 141 2.31 -13.73 7.54
CA LEU A 141 2.53 -14.12 6.15
C LEU A 141 3.46 -13.15 5.40
N GLY A 142 4.26 -12.37 6.13
CA GLY A 142 5.28 -11.49 5.55
C GLY A 142 6.33 -12.29 4.77
N THR A 143 6.84 -11.68 3.72
CA THR A 143 7.88 -12.27 2.86
C THR A 143 9.28 -11.83 3.27
N THR A 144 9.40 -11.07 4.34
CA THR A 144 10.64 -10.59 4.93
C THR A 144 10.69 -11.01 6.40
N SER A 145 11.87 -11.37 6.91
CA SER A 145 12.03 -11.76 8.31
C SER A 145 11.78 -10.60 9.27
N ILE A 146 11.39 -10.92 10.49
CA ILE A 146 11.18 -9.93 11.56
C ILE A 146 12.47 -9.14 11.79
N GLU A 147 13.60 -9.85 11.80
CA GLU A 147 14.93 -9.30 12.00
C GLU A 147 15.34 -8.30 10.90
N ASP A 148 15.01 -8.60 9.64
CA ASP A 148 15.32 -7.71 8.52
C ASP A 148 14.46 -6.46 8.56
N VAL A 149 13.19 -6.58 8.91
CA VAL A 149 12.29 -5.43 9.08
C VAL A 149 12.83 -4.51 10.18
N SER A 150 13.15 -5.06 11.35
CA SER A 150 13.68 -4.27 12.48
C SER A 150 15.02 -3.60 12.14
N ARG A 151 15.91 -4.29 11.42
CA ARG A 151 17.16 -3.68 10.94
C ARG A 151 16.95 -2.57 9.92
N SER A 152 15.92 -2.67 9.08
CA SER A 152 15.66 -1.68 8.03
C SER A 152 15.02 -0.40 8.56
N ALA A 153 14.35 -0.47 9.71
CA ALA A 153 13.69 0.63 10.38
C ALA A 153 13.93 0.54 11.91
N PRO A 154 15.18 0.76 12.36
CA PRO A 154 15.57 0.52 13.75
C PRO A 154 14.94 1.47 14.76
N ASN A 155 14.53 2.66 14.34
CA ASN A 155 13.85 3.65 15.18
C ASN A 155 12.33 3.69 14.93
N GLY A 156 11.84 2.81 14.05
CA GLY A 156 10.42 2.71 13.70
C GLY A 156 9.61 1.97 14.76
N SER A 157 8.34 2.33 14.88
CA SER A 157 7.38 1.56 15.70
C SER A 157 6.92 0.34 14.90
N ASN A 158 7.70 -0.75 14.97
CA ASN A 158 7.40 -1.99 14.29
C ASN A 158 6.53 -2.87 15.19
N TRP A 159 5.35 -3.24 14.71
CA TRP A 159 4.40 -4.14 15.35
C TRP A 159 4.41 -5.50 14.63
N PHE A 160 3.96 -6.54 15.29
CA PHE A 160 3.87 -7.87 14.71
C PHE A 160 2.44 -8.39 14.75
N GLN A 161 1.90 -8.81 13.60
CA GLN A 161 0.59 -9.47 13.51
C GLN A 161 0.77 -10.98 13.56
N LEU A 162 0.00 -11.64 14.42
CA LEU A 162 0.01 -13.07 14.63
C LEU A 162 -1.31 -13.71 14.21
N TYR A 163 -1.24 -14.69 13.32
CA TYR A 163 -2.21 -15.78 13.24
C TYR A 163 -1.79 -16.88 14.19
N MET A 164 -2.65 -17.24 15.14
CA MET A 164 -2.37 -18.36 16.07
C MET A 164 -2.51 -19.69 15.32
N TRP A 165 -1.41 -20.41 15.17
CA TRP A 165 -1.39 -21.71 14.53
C TRP A 165 -1.88 -22.81 15.49
N LYS A 166 -2.21 -24.01 14.94
CA LYS A 166 -2.47 -25.22 15.75
C LYS A 166 -1.26 -25.58 16.60
N ASP A 167 -0.06 -25.48 16.03
CA ASP A 167 1.19 -25.53 16.79
C ASP A 167 1.39 -24.20 17.54
N ARG A 168 0.93 -24.21 18.79
CA ARG A 168 1.04 -23.04 19.67
C ARG A 168 2.47 -22.69 20.02
N GLU A 169 3.35 -23.69 20.14
CA GLU A 169 4.76 -23.46 20.45
C GLU A 169 5.45 -22.73 19.29
N ALA A 170 5.17 -23.13 18.04
CA ALA A 170 5.67 -22.42 16.88
C ALA A 170 5.19 -20.97 16.84
N SER A 171 3.93 -20.72 17.18
CA SER A 171 3.38 -19.37 17.28
C SER A 171 4.08 -18.56 18.37
N MET A 172 4.33 -19.13 19.53
CA MET A 172 5.04 -18.46 20.63
C MET A 172 6.51 -18.19 20.29
N ARG A 173 7.17 -19.08 19.56
CA ARG A 173 8.53 -18.80 19.04
C ARG A 173 8.57 -17.57 18.13
N LEU A 174 7.54 -17.34 17.30
CA LEU A 174 7.45 -16.11 16.49
C LEU A 174 7.28 -14.87 17.36
N VAL A 175 6.46 -14.95 18.41
CA VAL A 175 6.27 -13.84 19.36
C VAL A 175 7.58 -13.50 20.07
N GLU A 176 8.32 -14.52 20.52
CA GLU A 176 9.61 -14.29 21.19
C GLU A 176 10.67 -13.71 20.23
N ARG A 177 10.70 -14.15 18.98
CA ARG A 177 11.54 -13.54 17.95
C ARG A 177 11.18 -12.07 17.73
N ALA A 178 9.88 -11.76 17.65
CA ALA A 178 9.41 -10.38 17.50
C ALA A 178 9.85 -9.52 18.69
N ARG A 179 9.68 -10.04 19.92
CA ARG A 179 10.12 -9.38 21.14
C ARG A 179 11.63 -9.13 21.15
N SER A 180 12.43 -10.12 20.77
CA SER A 180 13.89 -10.01 20.68
C SER A 180 14.36 -8.95 19.68
N CYS A 181 13.53 -8.66 18.67
CA CYS A 181 13.76 -7.61 17.68
C CYS A 181 13.21 -6.23 18.10
N GLY A 182 12.78 -6.05 19.35
CA GLY A 182 12.28 -4.78 19.87
C GLY A 182 10.81 -4.48 19.53
N VAL A 183 10.06 -5.46 19.02
CA VAL A 183 8.61 -5.30 18.79
C VAL A 183 7.89 -5.26 20.14
N THR A 184 7.14 -4.20 20.39
CA THR A 184 6.42 -3.97 21.65
C THR A 184 4.93 -4.29 21.55
N ASN A 185 4.36 -4.29 20.36
CA ASN A 185 2.93 -4.45 20.13
C ASN A 185 2.63 -5.69 19.28
N LEU A 186 1.76 -6.55 19.80
CA LEU A 186 1.26 -7.73 19.11
C LEU A 186 -0.18 -7.50 18.64
N VAL A 187 -0.45 -7.77 17.37
CA VAL A 187 -1.78 -7.70 16.75
C VAL A 187 -2.28 -9.11 16.50
N LEU A 188 -3.14 -9.63 17.37
CA LEU A 188 -3.72 -10.97 17.21
C LEU A 188 -4.91 -10.92 16.25
N THR A 189 -4.83 -11.68 15.16
CA THR A 189 -5.94 -11.80 14.19
C THR A 189 -6.84 -12.98 14.57
N VAL A 190 -8.13 -12.70 14.74
CA VAL A 190 -9.12 -13.67 15.25
C VAL A 190 -10.38 -13.80 14.37
N ASP A 191 -10.41 -13.15 13.21
CA ASP A 191 -11.59 -13.01 12.35
C ASP A 191 -11.62 -13.97 11.15
N VAL A 192 -10.64 -14.89 11.03
CA VAL A 192 -10.54 -15.80 9.87
C VAL A 192 -10.58 -17.27 10.35
N PRO A 193 -11.74 -17.82 10.75
CA PRO A 193 -11.85 -19.22 11.12
C PRO A 193 -11.70 -20.17 9.93
N VAL A 194 -12.06 -19.72 8.72
CA VAL A 194 -11.90 -20.43 7.44
C VAL A 194 -11.41 -19.46 6.35
N ALA A 195 -10.58 -19.96 5.44
CA ALA A 195 -10.13 -19.19 4.29
C ALA A 195 -11.31 -18.88 3.36
N GLY A 196 -11.44 -17.63 2.93
CA GLY A 196 -12.46 -17.23 1.96
C GLY A 196 -12.20 -17.81 0.57
N ALA A 197 -13.26 -18.17 -0.15
CA ALA A 197 -13.18 -18.67 -1.52
C ALA A 197 -12.81 -17.52 -2.48
N ARG A 198 -11.55 -17.42 -2.86
CA ARG A 198 -11.01 -16.39 -3.74
C ARG A 198 -11.11 -16.82 -5.19
N LEU A 199 -12.24 -16.54 -5.82
CA LEU A 199 -12.56 -17.06 -7.16
C LEU A 199 -11.64 -16.53 -8.26
N ARG A 200 -11.08 -15.33 -8.12
CA ARG A 200 -10.07 -14.82 -9.07
C ARG A 200 -8.81 -15.66 -9.02
N ASP A 201 -8.35 -16.03 -7.84
CA ASP A 201 -7.13 -16.81 -7.64
C ASP A 201 -7.29 -18.21 -8.23
N VAL A 202 -8.46 -18.85 -8.00
CA VAL A 202 -8.80 -20.14 -8.62
C VAL A 202 -8.78 -20.05 -10.15
N ARG A 203 -9.39 -19.01 -10.74
CA ARG A 203 -9.40 -18.80 -12.20
C ARG A 203 -8.01 -18.55 -12.78
N ASN A 204 -7.11 -17.94 -12.00
CA ASN A 204 -5.73 -17.68 -12.39
C ASN A 204 -4.80 -18.88 -12.11
N GLY A 205 -5.30 -19.94 -11.48
CA GLY A 205 -4.49 -21.08 -11.06
C GLY A 205 -3.50 -20.75 -9.94
N LEU A 206 -3.77 -19.68 -9.19
CA LEU A 206 -2.94 -19.29 -8.05
C LEU A 206 -3.31 -20.13 -6.83
N THR A 207 -2.44 -21.11 -6.52
CA THR A 207 -2.53 -21.96 -5.33
C THR A 207 -1.37 -21.66 -4.37
N VAL A 208 -1.44 -22.12 -3.14
CA VAL A 208 -0.31 -22.08 -2.21
C VAL A 208 0.11 -23.51 -1.87
N PRO A 209 1.26 -23.97 -2.34
CA PRO A 209 2.24 -23.30 -3.22
C PRO A 209 1.68 -23.02 -4.64
N PRO A 210 2.21 -21.97 -5.34
CA PRO A 210 1.67 -21.58 -6.64
C PRO A 210 1.94 -22.63 -7.71
N THR A 211 0.92 -22.98 -8.50
CA THR A 211 1.07 -23.82 -9.68
C THR A 211 1.42 -22.97 -10.90
N ILE A 212 2.60 -23.20 -11.46
CA ILE A 212 3.08 -22.45 -12.62
C ILE A 212 2.53 -23.12 -13.89
N SER A 213 1.61 -22.46 -14.59
CA SER A 213 1.10 -22.86 -15.89
C SER A 213 1.83 -22.13 -17.02
N LEU A 214 1.74 -22.66 -18.24
CA LEU A 214 2.26 -22.00 -19.44
C LEU A 214 1.67 -20.58 -19.61
N LYS A 215 0.38 -20.41 -19.30
CA LYS A 215 -0.31 -19.11 -19.29
C LYS A 215 0.34 -18.14 -18.29
N THR A 216 0.69 -18.62 -17.09
CA THR A 216 1.36 -17.82 -16.05
C THR A 216 2.75 -17.35 -16.52
N ILE A 217 3.49 -18.24 -17.21
CA ILE A 217 4.82 -17.91 -17.76
C ILE A 217 4.68 -16.84 -18.84
N ILE A 218 3.78 -17.02 -19.81
CA ILE A 218 3.56 -16.08 -20.91
C ILE A 218 3.14 -14.71 -20.38
N ASP A 219 2.26 -14.66 -19.38
CA ASP A 219 1.83 -13.39 -18.74
C ASP A 219 2.97 -12.70 -17.98
N ALA A 220 3.89 -13.46 -17.43
CA ALA A 220 4.98 -12.94 -16.63
C ALA A 220 6.19 -12.44 -17.45
N ILE A 221 6.44 -13.01 -18.65
CA ILE A 221 7.59 -12.65 -19.53
C ILE A 221 7.70 -11.13 -19.78
N PRO A 222 6.63 -10.41 -20.21
CA PRO A 222 6.72 -8.96 -20.43
C PRO A 222 6.81 -8.15 -19.14
N ARG A 223 6.57 -8.76 -17.98
CA ARG A 223 6.44 -8.11 -16.67
C ARG A 223 7.61 -8.44 -15.74
N ARG A 224 8.82 -8.34 -16.25
CA ARG A 224 10.13 -8.83 -15.77
C ARG A 224 10.43 -8.79 -14.26
N LEU A 225 9.67 -8.08 -13.43
CA LEU A 225 10.03 -7.82 -12.03
C LEU A 225 9.39 -8.78 -11.02
N SER A 226 8.40 -9.59 -11.42
CA SER A 226 7.62 -10.40 -10.49
C SER A 226 8.09 -11.86 -10.38
N LEU A 227 8.78 -12.40 -11.40
CA LEU A 227 9.20 -13.81 -11.41
C LEU A 227 10.37 -14.12 -10.49
N ILE A 228 11.20 -13.12 -10.15
CA ILE A 228 12.44 -13.34 -9.36
C ILE A 228 12.13 -13.35 -7.85
N HIS A 229 10.93 -12.93 -7.44
CA HIS A 229 10.59 -12.72 -6.03
C HIS A 229 9.41 -13.59 -5.54
N ILE A 230 8.92 -14.49 -6.39
CA ILE A 230 7.97 -15.53 -6.01
C ILE A 230 8.72 -16.79 -5.60
#